data_37d217435f6ad6e2030137e7ed8c960f
#
_entry.id   37d217435f6ad6e2030137e7ed8c960f
#
_cell.length_a   1.000
_cell.length_b   1.000
_cell.length_c   1.000
_cell.angle_alpha   90.00
_cell.angle_beta   90.00
_cell.angle_gamma   90.00
#
_symmetry.space_group_name_H-M   'P 1'
#
loop_
_entity.id
_entity.type
_entity.pdbx_description
1 polymer ?
#
loop_
_entity_poly.entity_id
_entity_poly.type
_entity_poly.pdbx_seq_one_letter_code
_entity_poly.pdbx_strand_id
1 'polypeptide(L)'
;MEYLDFELPIKELEDQLDKCQLIGQESDIDVSNTCKQIEKKLEETKKKIYKNLTAWQRVQLSRHPNRPYTLEHITTLTEGTFLELFGDRNFKDDKAMVGGLGKIDGQSFMLIGQQKGINTKMRQYRNFGMANPEGYRKALRLMKMAEKFGVPVVTFIDTPGAYPGLEAEERGQGEAIARNILEMSRLKVPVICVIIGEGASGGALGIGVGDRVLMMENTWYSVISPESCSSILWKSWEYKEKAAEALKLTSADMKKQNLVDDIIPEPLGGAHYDKETTFKTVKQYIMKAFNELKDLSTEDLVAQRMDKYSKMGEYKE
;
A
#
# COMPACT_ATOMS: atom_id res chain seq x y z
N MET A 1 5.93 11.45 -17.48
CA MET A 1 5.31 11.13 -16.18
C MET A 1 3.91 11.72 -16.16
N GLU A 2 2.94 11.12 -15.50
CA GLU A 2 1.62 11.72 -15.28
C GLU A 2 1.69 12.61 -14.03
N TYR A 3 1.01 13.76 -14.04
CA TYR A 3 1.02 14.73 -12.94
C TYR A 3 -0.41 14.95 -12.45
N LEU A 4 -0.57 15.04 -11.14
CA LEU A 4 -1.83 15.44 -10.51
C LEU A 4 -1.99 16.98 -10.56
N ASP A 5 -3.23 17.48 -10.44
CA ASP A 5 -3.52 18.92 -10.59
C ASP A 5 -2.65 19.80 -9.68
N PHE A 6 -2.41 19.37 -8.45
CA PHE A 6 -1.55 20.10 -7.50
C PHE A 6 -0.06 20.01 -7.80
N GLU A 7 0.35 19.14 -8.71
CA GLU A 7 1.74 18.95 -9.16
C GLU A 7 2.05 19.76 -10.43
N LEU A 8 1.06 20.43 -11.06
CA LEU A 8 1.28 21.22 -12.27
C LEU A 8 2.41 22.25 -12.14
N PRO A 9 2.60 22.97 -11.00
CA PRO A 9 3.75 23.87 -10.83
C PRO A 9 5.11 23.14 -10.86
N ILE A 10 5.15 21.85 -10.46
CA ILE A 10 6.36 21.00 -10.56
C ILE A 10 6.62 20.68 -12.03
N LYS A 11 5.59 20.25 -12.75
CA LYS A 11 5.66 19.95 -14.19
C LYS A 11 6.20 21.13 -14.99
N GLU A 12 5.66 22.34 -14.75
CA GLU A 12 6.11 23.55 -15.44
C GLU A 12 7.61 23.82 -15.25
N LEU A 13 8.13 23.58 -14.04
CA LEU A 13 9.56 23.76 -13.74
C LEU A 13 10.42 22.65 -14.35
N GLU A 14 9.91 21.39 -14.38
CA GLU A 14 10.60 20.29 -15.07
C GLU A 14 10.65 20.53 -16.58
N ASP A 15 9.54 20.96 -17.21
CA ASP A 15 9.51 21.35 -18.63
C ASP A 15 10.49 22.52 -18.94
N GLN A 16 10.66 23.46 -18.00
CA GLN A 16 11.64 24.57 -18.14
C GLN A 16 13.07 24.07 -18.00
N LEU A 17 13.32 23.13 -17.09
CA LEU A 17 14.64 22.53 -16.90
C LEU A 17 15.07 21.74 -18.11
N ASP A 18 14.17 20.89 -18.65
CA ASP A 18 14.43 20.11 -19.86
C ASP A 18 14.79 21.02 -21.05
N LYS A 19 14.04 22.12 -21.24
CA LYS A 19 14.35 23.12 -22.27
C LYS A 19 15.70 23.81 -22.04
N CYS A 20 16.02 24.14 -20.78
CA CYS A 20 17.31 24.75 -20.42
C CYS A 20 18.47 23.81 -20.76
N GLN A 21 18.34 22.52 -20.43
CA GLN A 21 19.36 21.51 -20.72
C GLN A 21 19.51 21.28 -22.23
N LEU A 22 18.41 21.25 -22.98
CA LEU A 22 18.42 21.10 -24.45
C LEU A 22 19.18 22.27 -25.13
N ILE A 23 18.89 23.50 -24.71
CA ILE A 23 19.59 24.71 -25.23
C ILE A 23 21.09 24.61 -24.95
N GLY A 24 21.51 24.17 -23.76
CA GLY A 24 22.92 23.98 -23.43
C GLY A 24 23.62 22.88 -24.22
N GLN A 25 22.87 21.89 -24.73
CA GLN A 25 23.40 20.82 -25.59
C GLN A 25 23.49 21.21 -27.07
N GLU A 26 22.55 22.04 -27.55
CA GLU A 26 22.41 22.41 -28.98
C GLU A 26 23.11 23.73 -29.34
N SER A 27 23.51 24.54 -28.37
CA SER A 27 24.15 25.83 -28.57
C SER A 27 25.39 26.00 -27.69
N ASP A 28 26.34 26.82 -28.17
CA ASP A 28 27.56 27.19 -27.40
C ASP A 28 27.28 28.15 -26.23
N ILE A 29 26.02 28.26 -25.79
CA ILE A 29 25.59 29.17 -24.73
C ILE A 29 25.73 28.47 -23.38
N ASP A 30 26.49 29.05 -22.45
CA ASP A 30 26.53 28.53 -21.08
C ASP A 30 25.26 28.87 -20.29
N VAL A 31 24.38 27.89 -20.18
CA VAL A 31 23.11 27.96 -19.42
C VAL A 31 23.21 27.37 -18.00
N SER A 32 24.40 26.96 -17.55
CA SER A 32 24.61 26.23 -16.30
C SER A 32 24.03 26.95 -15.08
N ASN A 33 24.19 28.27 -14.99
CA ASN A 33 23.62 29.05 -13.89
C ASN A 33 22.08 29.09 -13.92
N THR A 34 21.50 29.21 -15.11
CA THR A 34 20.04 29.24 -15.29
C THR A 34 19.44 27.88 -14.92
N CYS A 35 20.01 26.79 -15.41
CA CYS A 35 19.55 25.45 -15.07
C CYS A 35 19.63 25.18 -13.56
N LYS A 36 20.74 25.56 -12.88
CA LYS A 36 20.87 25.45 -11.42
C LYS A 36 19.81 26.26 -10.65
N GLN A 37 19.46 27.44 -11.14
CA GLN A 37 18.39 28.25 -10.51
C GLN A 37 17.02 27.57 -10.65
N ILE A 38 16.74 27.00 -11.82
CA ILE A 38 15.50 26.23 -12.06
C ILE A 38 15.46 24.98 -11.17
N GLU A 39 16.56 24.21 -11.08
CA GLU A 39 16.67 23.04 -10.20
C GLU A 39 16.39 23.39 -8.75
N LYS A 40 17.01 24.45 -8.24
CA LYS A 40 16.78 24.93 -6.88
C LYS A 40 15.32 25.29 -6.65
N LYS A 41 14.70 26.03 -7.58
CA LYS A 41 13.29 26.43 -7.51
C LYS A 41 12.37 25.21 -7.57
N LEU A 42 12.70 24.22 -8.39
CA LEU A 42 11.98 22.95 -8.51
C LEU A 42 11.98 22.20 -7.17
N GLU A 43 13.15 22.05 -6.55
CA GLU A 43 13.29 21.38 -5.25
C GLU A 43 12.51 22.13 -4.15
N GLU A 44 12.61 23.46 -4.09
CA GLU A 44 11.86 24.29 -3.13
C GLU A 44 10.34 24.15 -3.34
N THR A 45 9.89 24.14 -4.59
CA THR A 45 8.47 23.98 -4.95
C THR A 45 7.96 22.58 -4.58
N LYS A 46 8.72 21.52 -4.88
CA LYS A 46 8.41 20.15 -4.43
C LYS A 46 8.29 20.09 -2.90
N LYS A 47 9.28 20.59 -2.18
CA LYS A 47 9.25 20.63 -0.71
C LYS A 47 8.03 21.37 -0.17
N LYS A 48 7.68 22.52 -0.74
CA LYS A 48 6.51 23.30 -0.33
C LYS A 48 5.20 22.57 -0.54
N ILE A 49 5.02 21.94 -1.72
CA ILE A 49 3.79 21.19 -2.05
C ILE A 49 3.67 19.96 -1.16
N TYR A 50 4.69 19.11 -1.11
CA TYR A 50 4.63 17.82 -0.40
C TYR A 50 4.60 17.96 1.12
N LYS A 51 5.12 19.05 1.68
CA LYS A 51 4.98 19.35 3.11
C LYS A 51 3.55 19.69 3.53
N ASN A 52 2.73 20.21 2.62
CA ASN A 52 1.41 20.76 2.90
C ASN A 52 0.27 20.00 2.21
N LEU A 53 0.48 18.73 1.86
CA LEU A 53 -0.55 17.91 1.23
C LEU A 53 -1.78 17.74 2.12
N THR A 54 -2.96 18.00 1.56
CA THR A 54 -4.25 17.70 2.20
C THR A 54 -4.49 16.18 2.26
N ALA A 55 -5.45 15.75 3.07
CA ALA A 55 -5.85 14.34 3.12
C ALA A 55 -6.31 13.84 1.75
N TRP A 56 -7.06 14.65 1.00
CA TRP A 56 -7.51 14.32 -0.35
C TRP A 56 -6.34 14.18 -1.34
N GLN A 57 -5.37 15.08 -1.31
CA GLN A 57 -4.18 14.98 -2.17
C GLN A 57 -3.37 13.71 -1.88
N ARG A 58 -3.27 13.27 -0.60
CA ARG A 58 -2.67 11.98 -0.25
C ARG A 58 -3.48 10.80 -0.80
N VAL A 59 -4.82 10.86 -0.80
CA VAL A 59 -5.66 9.88 -1.49
C VAL A 59 -5.37 9.83 -2.99
N GLN A 60 -5.24 10.98 -3.64
CA GLN A 60 -4.88 11.04 -5.06
C GLN A 60 -3.50 10.43 -5.34
N LEU A 61 -2.48 10.75 -4.52
CA LEU A 61 -1.14 10.15 -4.62
C LEU A 61 -1.15 8.64 -4.43
N SER A 62 -1.96 8.12 -3.50
CA SER A 62 -2.08 6.67 -3.28
C SER A 62 -2.61 5.92 -4.52
N ARG A 63 -3.35 6.62 -5.37
CA ARG A 63 -3.96 6.14 -6.61
C ARG A 63 -3.16 6.49 -7.85
N HIS A 64 -2.02 7.15 -7.69
CA HIS A 64 -1.23 7.62 -8.83
C HIS A 64 -0.88 6.47 -9.78
N PRO A 65 -1.14 6.58 -11.09
CA PRO A 65 -1.02 5.45 -12.04
C PRO A 65 0.41 4.92 -12.18
N ASN A 66 1.42 5.75 -11.89
CA ASN A 66 2.83 5.34 -11.90
C ASN A 66 3.32 4.83 -10.53
N ARG A 67 2.47 4.83 -9.48
CA ARG A 67 2.83 4.29 -8.18
C ARG A 67 3.10 2.79 -8.28
N PRO A 68 4.19 2.28 -7.67
CA PRO A 68 4.50 0.86 -7.73
C PRO A 68 3.41 0.02 -7.05
N TYR A 69 2.96 -1.04 -7.74
CA TYR A 69 1.98 -2.00 -7.25
C TYR A 69 2.64 -3.21 -6.60
N THR A 70 1.85 -4.07 -5.99
CA THR A 70 2.29 -5.24 -5.22
C THR A 70 3.33 -6.11 -5.94
N LEU A 71 3.09 -6.51 -7.18
CA LEU A 71 4.05 -7.36 -7.91
C LEU A 71 5.38 -6.64 -8.18
N GLU A 72 5.36 -5.33 -8.40
CA GLU A 72 6.57 -4.56 -8.58
C GLU A 72 7.40 -4.50 -7.28
N HIS A 73 6.74 -4.31 -6.13
CA HIS A 73 7.40 -4.45 -4.82
C HIS A 73 7.97 -5.87 -4.63
N ILE A 74 7.15 -6.90 -4.82
CA ILE A 74 7.57 -8.29 -4.60
C ILE A 74 8.76 -8.65 -5.49
N THR A 75 8.68 -8.39 -6.78
CA THR A 75 9.75 -8.78 -7.73
C THR A 75 11.06 -8.04 -7.46
N THR A 76 10.99 -6.76 -7.10
CA THR A 76 12.18 -5.96 -6.77
C THR A 76 12.79 -6.42 -5.44
N LEU A 77 11.97 -6.58 -4.40
CA LEU A 77 12.46 -6.99 -3.08
C LEU A 77 13.06 -8.39 -3.07
N THR A 78 12.58 -9.28 -3.93
CA THR A 78 13.02 -10.68 -3.98
C THR A 78 14.08 -10.95 -5.04
N GLU A 79 14.47 -9.95 -5.82
CA GLU A 79 15.56 -10.05 -6.81
C GLU A 79 15.42 -11.29 -7.73
N GLY A 80 14.16 -11.58 -8.15
CA GLY A 80 13.85 -12.70 -9.05
C GLY A 80 13.68 -14.07 -8.37
N THR A 81 13.73 -14.16 -7.05
CA THR A 81 13.51 -15.45 -6.33
C THR A 81 12.03 -15.74 -6.08
N PHE A 82 11.11 -14.87 -6.49
CA PHE A 82 9.68 -15.04 -6.25
C PHE A 82 9.08 -16.19 -7.04
N LEU A 83 8.47 -17.13 -6.34
CA LEU A 83 7.70 -18.24 -6.89
C LEU A 83 6.21 -18.00 -6.57
N GLU A 84 5.42 -17.55 -7.55
CA GLU A 84 3.99 -17.32 -7.38
C GLU A 84 3.22 -18.64 -7.23
N LEU A 85 2.27 -18.68 -6.31
CA LEU A 85 1.40 -19.82 -6.01
C LEU A 85 -0.06 -19.46 -6.27
N PHE A 86 -0.74 -20.24 -7.06
CA PHE A 86 -2.07 -19.96 -7.60
C PHE A 86 -3.19 -20.76 -6.94
N GLY A 87 -4.39 -20.20 -6.98
CA GLY A 87 -5.66 -20.85 -6.63
C GLY A 87 -5.94 -21.02 -5.14
N ASP A 88 -7.22 -21.08 -4.80
CA ASP A 88 -7.69 -21.26 -3.42
C ASP A 88 -7.86 -22.76 -3.03
N ARG A 89 -7.69 -23.67 -3.98
CA ARG A 89 -7.93 -25.13 -3.81
C ARG A 89 -9.39 -25.49 -3.52
N ASN A 90 -10.30 -24.57 -3.81
CA ASN A 90 -11.74 -24.77 -3.62
C ASN A 90 -12.53 -24.47 -4.89
N PHE A 91 -12.37 -23.25 -5.46
CA PHE A 91 -13.15 -22.79 -6.60
C PHE A 91 -12.28 -22.41 -7.80
N LYS A 92 -11.46 -21.37 -7.66
CA LYS A 92 -10.58 -20.89 -8.75
C LYS A 92 -9.43 -20.02 -8.23
N ASP A 93 -8.61 -19.51 -9.14
CA ASP A 93 -7.62 -18.49 -8.84
C ASP A 93 -8.23 -17.09 -8.94
N ASP A 94 -7.97 -16.24 -7.96
CA ASP A 94 -8.28 -14.82 -8.00
C ASP A 94 -7.10 -14.01 -8.54
N LYS A 95 -7.36 -13.14 -9.50
CA LYS A 95 -6.32 -12.35 -10.18
C LYS A 95 -5.97 -11.05 -9.45
N ALA A 96 -6.85 -10.58 -8.57
CA ALA A 96 -6.60 -9.42 -7.72
C ALA A 96 -5.72 -9.76 -6.51
N MET A 97 -5.72 -11.01 -6.05
CA MET A 97 -4.85 -11.48 -4.98
C MET A 97 -3.67 -12.25 -5.56
N VAL A 98 -2.45 -11.81 -5.29
CA VAL A 98 -1.21 -12.50 -5.67
C VAL A 98 -0.49 -12.98 -4.42
N GLY A 99 0.32 -14.03 -4.55
CA GLY A 99 1.14 -14.47 -3.43
C GLY A 99 1.99 -15.68 -3.76
N GLY A 100 3.05 -15.86 -2.98
CA GLY A 100 4.02 -16.92 -3.18
C GLY A 100 5.22 -16.78 -2.25
N LEU A 101 6.22 -17.62 -2.47
CA LEU A 101 7.47 -17.64 -1.72
C LEU A 101 8.53 -16.80 -2.43
N GLY A 102 9.32 -16.07 -1.67
CA GLY A 102 10.48 -15.34 -2.17
C GLY A 102 11.50 -15.07 -1.07
N LYS A 103 12.70 -14.65 -1.44
CA LYS A 103 13.75 -14.31 -0.48
C LYS A 103 14.01 -12.81 -0.49
N ILE A 104 14.08 -12.22 0.70
CA ILE A 104 14.55 -10.85 0.91
C ILE A 104 15.82 -10.94 1.76
N ASP A 105 16.94 -10.46 1.26
CA ASP A 105 18.26 -10.56 1.91
C ASP A 105 18.59 -12.00 2.40
N GLY A 106 18.26 -13.00 1.59
CA GLY A 106 18.50 -14.40 1.90
C GLY A 106 17.46 -15.07 2.81
N GLN A 107 16.62 -14.31 3.51
CA GLN A 107 15.53 -14.81 4.35
C GLN A 107 14.30 -15.13 3.51
N SER A 108 13.73 -16.32 3.67
CA SER A 108 12.48 -16.72 2.99
C SER A 108 11.27 -16.06 3.63
N PHE A 109 10.36 -15.54 2.80
CA PHE A 109 9.08 -14.96 3.19
C PHE A 109 7.94 -15.52 2.34
N MET A 110 6.78 -15.65 2.92
CA MET A 110 5.51 -15.75 2.19
C MET A 110 5.01 -14.33 1.92
N LEU A 111 4.98 -13.94 0.65
CA LEU A 111 4.60 -12.61 0.17
C LEU A 111 3.21 -12.68 -0.45
N ILE A 112 2.28 -11.86 0.02
CA ILE A 112 0.87 -11.87 -0.41
C ILE A 112 0.43 -10.42 -0.62
N GLY A 113 -0.44 -10.13 -1.58
CA GLY A 113 -0.99 -8.78 -1.66
C GLY A 113 -2.03 -8.58 -2.74
N GLN A 114 -2.71 -7.45 -2.67
CA GLN A 114 -3.66 -7.05 -3.70
C GLN A 114 -2.92 -6.37 -4.85
N GLN A 115 -3.20 -6.82 -6.05
CA GLN A 115 -2.58 -6.35 -7.28
C GLN A 115 -3.57 -5.57 -8.13
N LYS A 116 -3.29 -4.31 -8.36
CA LYS A 116 -3.91 -3.49 -9.40
C LYS A 116 -3.18 -3.65 -10.73
N GLY A 117 -3.77 -3.18 -11.80
CA GLY A 117 -3.16 -3.21 -13.13
C GLY A 117 -2.54 -1.86 -13.52
N ILE A 118 -1.47 -1.91 -14.28
CA ILE A 118 -0.74 -0.72 -14.77
C ILE A 118 -1.45 0.02 -15.92
N ASN A 119 -2.41 -0.62 -16.58
CA ASN A 119 -3.21 -0.05 -17.66
C ASN A 119 -4.65 -0.59 -17.59
N THR A 120 -5.56 -0.04 -18.38
CA THR A 120 -7.00 -0.38 -18.37
C THR A 120 -7.25 -1.88 -18.51
N LYS A 121 -6.58 -2.55 -19.48
CA LYS A 121 -6.71 -4.00 -19.70
C LYS A 121 -6.28 -4.80 -18.48
N MET A 122 -5.14 -4.46 -17.89
CA MET A 122 -4.63 -5.12 -16.69
C MET A 122 -5.46 -4.79 -15.46
N ARG A 123 -6.00 -3.57 -15.34
CA ARG A 123 -6.92 -3.21 -14.25
C ARG A 123 -8.18 -4.07 -14.29
N GLN A 124 -8.78 -4.25 -15.45
CA GLN A 124 -9.94 -5.17 -15.62
C GLN A 124 -9.55 -6.61 -15.29
N TYR A 125 -8.43 -7.12 -15.81
CA TYR A 125 -7.94 -8.46 -15.52
C TYR A 125 -7.70 -8.71 -14.03
N ARG A 126 -7.18 -7.70 -13.30
CA ARG A 126 -6.92 -7.73 -11.86
C ARG A 126 -8.12 -7.27 -11.02
N ASN A 127 -9.29 -7.13 -11.64
CA ASN A 127 -10.51 -6.65 -10.98
C ASN A 127 -10.27 -5.38 -10.13
N PHE A 128 -9.43 -4.46 -10.64
CA PHE A 128 -9.05 -3.21 -9.97
C PHE A 128 -8.42 -3.38 -8.57
N GLY A 129 -7.89 -4.55 -8.25
CA GLY A 129 -7.39 -4.88 -6.91
C GLY A 129 -8.47 -5.30 -5.92
N MET A 130 -9.70 -5.48 -6.38
CA MET A 130 -10.82 -5.95 -5.56
C MET A 130 -10.87 -7.48 -5.60
N ALA A 131 -10.41 -8.14 -4.54
CA ALA A 131 -10.41 -9.59 -4.46
C ALA A 131 -11.81 -10.16 -4.25
N ASN A 132 -12.07 -11.27 -4.91
CA ASN A 132 -13.22 -12.16 -4.67
C ASN A 132 -12.94 -13.07 -3.45
N PRO A 133 -13.94 -13.85 -2.94
CA PRO A 133 -13.76 -14.77 -1.82
C PRO A 133 -12.59 -15.74 -2.00
N GLU A 134 -12.40 -16.25 -3.21
CA GLU A 134 -11.29 -17.14 -3.56
C GLU A 134 -9.91 -16.46 -3.41
N GLY A 135 -9.82 -15.15 -3.55
CA GLY A 135 -8.59 -14.39 -3.27
C GLY A 135 -8.23 -14.41 -1.79
N TYR A 136 -9.20 -14.17 -0.91
CA TYR A 136 -9.01 -14.25 0.55
C TYR A 136 -8.71 -15.68 1.00
N ARG A 137 -9.40 -16.69 0.46
CA ARG A 137 -9.10 -18.10 0.72
C ARG A 137 -7.72 -18.52 0.23
N LYS A 138 -7.29 -18.03 -0.94
CA LYS A 138 -5.91 -18.19 -1.44
C LYS A 138 -4.90 -17.58 -0.47
N ALA A 139 -5.12 -16.35 -0.02
CA ALA A 139 -4.26 -15.68 0.95
C ALA A 139 -4.14 -16.51 2.24
N LEU A 140 -5.26 -16.96 2.81
CA LEU A 140 -5.26 -17.80 4.00
C LEU A 140 -4.52 -19.11 3.79
N ARG A 141 -4.74 -19.79 2.66
CA ARG A 141 -4.02 -21.01 2.31
C ARG A 141 -2.50 -20.80 2.30
N LEU A 142 -2.04 -19.68 1.75
CA LEU A 142 -0.63 -19.33 1.73
C LEU A 142 -0.09 -19.01 3.13
N MET A 143 -0.85 -18.28 3.94
CA MET A 143 -0.51 -18.00 5.34
C MET A 143 -0.40 -19.30 6.17
N LYS A 144 -1.33 -20.23 5.99
CA LYS A 144 -1.27 -21.55 6.66
C LYS A 144 -0.11 -22.40 6.16
N MET A 145 0.27 -22.28 4.90
CA MET A 145 1.49 -22.91 4.39
C MET A 145 2.73 -22.29 5.03
N ALA A 146 2.79 -20.97 5.14
CA ALA A 146 3.87 -20.26 5.82
C ALA A 146 4.01 -20.70 7.28
N GLU A 147 2.90 -20.75 8.01
CA GLU A 147 2.86 -21.26 9.39
C GLU A 147 3.41 -22.68 9.51
N LYS A 148 2.99 -23.59 8.61
CA LYS A 148 3.46 -24.99 8.61
C LYS A 148 4.98 -25.12 8.44
N PHE A 149 5.59 -24.24 7.66
CA PHE A 149 7.01 -24.27 7.35
C PHE A 149 7.85 -23.26 8.18
N GLY A 150 7.24 -22.55 9.14
CA GLY A 150 7.94 -21.55 9.96
C GLY A 150 8.42 -20.34 9.14
N VAL A 151 7.76 -20.00 8.05
CA VAL A 151 8.12 -18.89 7.17
C VAL A 151 7.33 -17.63 7.56
N PRO A 152 7.97 -16.48 7.81
CA PRO A 152 7.27 -15.23 8.09
C PRO A 152 6.43 -14.77 6.89
N VAL A 153 5.36 -14.05 7.18
CA VAL A 153 4.41 -13.53 6.19
C VAL A 153 4.57 -12.01 6.03
N VAL A 154 4.62 -11.53 4.80
CA VAL A 154 4.48 -10.11 4.48
C VAL A 154 3.26 -9.93 3.59
N THR A 155 2.37 -9.02 3.97
CA THR A 155 1.23 -8.66 3.13
C THR A 155 1.35 -7.24 2.59
N PHE A 156 1.03 -7.04 1.31
CA PHE A 156 0.98 -5.74 0.64
C PHE A 156 -0.47 -5.37 0.37
N ILE A 157 -0.92 -4.28 0.97
CA ILE A 157 -2.31 -3.82 0.93
C ILE A 157 -2.43 -2.69 -0.09
N ASP A 158 -3.18 -2.94 -1.16
CA ASP A 158 -3.53 -1.94 -2.16
C ASP A 158 -4.86 -2.28 -2.85
N THR A 159 -5.96 -1.93 -2.19
CA THR A 159 -7.32 -2.23 -2.66
C THR A 159 -8.30 -1.10 -2.36
N PRO A 160 -9.21 -0.78 -3.29
CA PRO A 160 -10.37 0.09 -3.01
C PRO A 160 -11.46 -0.61 -2.20
N GLY A 161 -11.32 -1.90 -1.90
CA GLY A 161 -12.25 -2.72 -1.14
C GLY A 161 -12.32 -4.17 -1.64
N ALA A 162 -13.08 -5.00 -0.97
CA ALA A 162 -13.44 -6.32 -1.48
C ALA A 162 -14.44 -6.19 -2.65
N TYR A 163 -14.43 -7.14 -3.58
CA TYR A 163 -15.38 -7.11 -4.69
C TYR A 163 -16.84 -7.26 -4.20
N PRO A 164 -17.73 -6.29 -4.52
CA PRO A 164 -19.08 -6.24 -3.95
C PRO A 164 -20.13 -6.90 -4.83
N GLY A 165 -19.73 -7.68 -5.85
CA GLY A 165 -20.66 -8.28 -6.79
C GLY A 165 -21.45 -9.44 -6.20
N LEU A 166 -22.64 -9.72 -6.77
CA LEU A 166 -23.53 -10.81 -6.37
C LEU A 166 -22.82 -12.15 -6.30
N GLU A 167 -22.00 -12.45 -7.29
CA GLU A 167 -21.23 -13.70 -7.37
C GLU A 167 -20.22 -13.85 -6.21
N ALA A 168 -19.71 -12.75 -5.66
CA ALA A 168 -18.85 -12.78 -4.49
C ALA A 168 -19.66 -13.06 -3.21
N GLU A 169 -20.84 -12.46 -3.08
CA GLU A 169 -21.74 -12.75 -1.96
C GLU A 169 -22.19 -14.22 -1.97
N GLU A 170 -22.59 -14.76 -3.12
CA GLU A 170 -22.97 -16.17 -3.30
C GLU A 170 -21.84 -17.14 -2.91
N ARG A 171 -20.57 -16.74 -3.10
CA ARG A 171 -19.41 -17.54 -2.74
C ARG A 171 -18.82 -17.23 -1.37
N GLY A 172 -19.52 -16.43 -0.55
CA GLY A 172 -19.18 -16.17 0.85
C GLY A 172 -18.07 -15.12 1.05
N GLN A 173 -18.21 -13.92 0.45
CA GLN A 173 -17.24 -12.81 0.60
C GLN A 173 -17.03 -12.44 2.06
N GLY A 174 -18.12 -12.23 2.81
CA GLY A 174 -18.05 -11.87 4.23
C GLY A 174 -17.37 -12.96 5.08
N GLU A 175 -17.70 -14.23 4.84
CA GLU A 175 -17.08 -15.37 5.54
C GLU A 175 -15.58 -15.45 5.26
N ALA A 176 -15.17 -15.34 3.99
CA ALA A 176 -13.76 -15.44 3.61
C ALA A 176 -12.91 -14.35 4.27
N ILE A 177 -13.42 -13.12 4.35
CA ILE A 177 -12.75 -12.01 5.03
C ILE A 177 -12.71 -12.23 6.54
N ALA A 178 -13.85 -12.54 7.16
CA ALA A 178 -13.94 -12.75 8.61
C ALA A 178 -13.05 -13.92 9.06
N ARG A 179 -13.02 -15.00 8.26
CA ARG A 179 -12.14 -16.14 8.50
C ARG A 179 -10.68 -15.76 8.47
N ASN A 180 -10.27 -14.96 7.49
CA ASN A 180 -8.89 -14.47 7.41
C ASN A 180 -8.51 -13.65 8.64
N ILE A 181 -9.35 -12.71 9.07
CA ILE A 181 -9.11 -11.89 10.27
C ILE A 181 -8.88 -12.79 11.49
N LEU A 182 -9.77 -13.76 11.71
CA LEU A 182 -9.67 -14.71 12.83
C LEU A 182 -8.39 -15.55 12.73
N GLU A 183 -8.10 -16.11 11.58
CA GLU A 183 -6.94 -17.01 11.43
C GLU A 183 -5.61 -16.24 11.48
N MET A 184 -5.56 -15.02 10.91
CA MET A 184 -4.38 -14.16 11.01
C MET A 184 -4.06 -13.78 12.45
N SER A 185 -5.07 -13.54 13.30
CA SER A 185 -4.83 -13.26 14.73
C SER A 185 -4.13 -14.40 15.48
N ARG A 186 -4.21 -15.63 14.96
CA ARG A 186 -3.70 -16.86 15.56
C ARG A 186 -2.47 -17.45 14.89
N LEU A 187 -1.99 -16.85 13.77
CA LEU A 187 -0.83 -17.36 13.04
C LEU A 187 0.42 -17.40 13.92
N LYS A 188 1.11 -18.53 13.89
CA LYS A 188 2.28 -18.84 14.72
C LYS A 188 3.61 -18.44 14.10
N VAL A 189 3.57 -17.53 13.14
CA VAL A 189 4.74 -16.94 12.47
C VAL A 189 4.61 -15.43 12.45
N PRO A 190 5.70 -14.67 12.32
CA PRO A 190 5.65 -13.23 12.17
C PRO A 190 4.80 -12.81 10.96
N VAL A 191 3.92 -11.83 11.17
CA VAL A 191 3.07 -11.24 10.13
C VAL A 191 3.30 -9.74 10.06
N ILE A 192 3.80 -9.27 8.92
CA ILE A 192 4.09 -7.85 8.66
C ILE A 192 3.14 -7.38 7.55
N CYS A 193 2.30 -6.41 7.83
CA CYS A 193 1.38 -5.83 6.85
C CYS A 193 1.92 -4.47 6.38
N VAL A 194 1.91 -4.20 5.08
CA VAL A 194 2.39 -2.96 4.49
C VAL A 194 1.30 -2.36 3.61
N ILE A 195 0.77 -1.20 3.99
CA ILE A 195 -0.16 -0.43 3.16
C ILE A 195 0.66 0.38 2.17
N ILE A 196 0.59 0.00 0.88
CA ILE A 196 1.39 0.59 -0.21
C ILE A 196 0.60 1.54 -1.11
N GLY A 197 -0.72 1.55 -0.97
CA GLY A 197 -1.63 2.38 -1.76
C GLY A 197 -2.93 2.64 -1.02
N GLU A 198 -4.04 2.07 -1.49
CA GLU A 198 -5.35 2.18 -0.86
C GLU A 198 -5.57 1.04 0.13
N GLY A 199 -5.91 1.37 1.37
CA GLY A 199 -6.30 0.40 2.39
C GLY A 199 -7.78 0.52 2.73
N ALA A 200 -8.67 -0.06 1.89
CA ALA A 200 -10.11 0.14 2.07
C ALA A 200 -10.84 -1.05 2.68
N SER A 201 -11.58 -0.75 3.76
CA SER A 201 -12.64 -1.60 4.30
C SER A 201 -12.21 -3.03 4.64
N GLY A 202 -13.16 -3.96 4.64
CA GLY A 202 -12.91 -5.39 4.81
C GLY A 202 -11.92 -5.98 3.79
N GLY A 203 -11.82 -5.36 2.62
CA GLY A 203 -10.84 -5.76 1.61
C GLY A 203 -9.41 -5.66 2.11
N ALA A 204 -9.07 -4.58 2.77
CA ALA A 204 -7.77 -4.39 3.40
C ALA A 204 -7.60 -5.28 4.65
N LEU A 205 -8.63 -5.33 5.51
CA LEU A 205 -8.59 -6.12 6.75
C LEU A 205 -8.40 -7.61 6.52
N GLY A 206 -8.92 -8.15 5.41
CA GLY A 206 -8.80 -9.57 5.05
C GLY A 206 -7.36 -10.08 4.90
N ILE A 207 -6.37 -9.16 4.79
CA ILE A 207 -4.93 -9.46 4.83
C ILE A 207 -4.15 -8.47 5.71
N GLY A 208 -4.84 -7.72 6.58
CA GLY A 208 -4.30 -6.57 7.33
C GLY A 208 -4.08 -6.80 8.82
N VAL A 209 -4.25 -8.02 9.34
CA VAL A 209 -4.09 -8.33 10.77
C VAL A 209 -2.68 -8.88 11.02
N GLY A 210 -1.75 -8.03 11.45
CA GLY A 210 -0.34 -8.41 11.63
C GLY A 210 0.27 -7.96 12.94
N ASP A 211 1.44 -8.52 13.27
CA ASP A 211 2.26 -8.10 14.40
C ASP A 211 2.77 -6.69 14.23
N ARG A 212 3.12 -6.35 12.98
CA ARG A 212 3.48 -4.99 12.56
C ARG A 212 2.62 -4.59 11.37
N VAL A 213 1.99 -3.44 11.47
CA VAL A 213 1.23 -2.80 10.40
C VAL A 213 1.97 -1.52 10.03
N LEU A 214 2.60 -1.53 8.88
CA LEU A 214 3.36 -0.41 8.33
C LEU A 214 2.53 0.29 7.26
N MET A 215 2.69 1.60 7.14
CA MET A 215 1.93 2.38 6.16
C MET A 215 2.86 3.36 5.44
N MET A 216 2.86 3.36 4.12
CA MET A 216 3.62 4.34 3.35
C MET A 216 3.02 5.74 3.54
N GLU A 217 3.86 6.76 3.49
CA GLU A 217 3.52 8.13 3.88
C GLU A 217 2.31 8.71 3.12
N ASN A 218 2.25 8.50 1.79
CA ASN A 218 1.19 9.04 0.95
C ASN A 218 0.19 7.94 0.54
N THR A 219 -0.32 7.23 1.53
CA THR A 219 -1.37 6.22 1.41
C THR A 219 -2.54 6.58 2.32
N TRP A 220 -3.64 5.84 2.24
CA TRP A 220 -4.78 6.01 3.13
C TRP A 220 -5.32 4.66 3.62
N TYR A 221 -5.89 4.67 4.84
CA TYR A 221 -6.48 3.49 5.45
C TYR A 221 -7.80 3.88 6.11
N SER A 222 -8.92 3.29 5.68
CA SER A 222 -10.25 3.64 6.17
C SER A 222 -11.28 2.55 5.88
N VAL A 223 -12.37 2.57 6.63
CA VAL A 223 -13.53 1.68 6.41
C VAL A 223 -14.26 1.99 5.10
N ILE A 224 -14.12 3.21 4.58
CA ILE A 224 -14.86 3.70 3.40
C ILE A 224 -14.01 4.71 2.64
N SER A 225 -14.21 4.81 1.31
CA SER A 225 -13.57 5.85 0.51
C SER A 225 -14.18 7.23 0.80
N PRO A 226 -13.42 8.33 0.62
CA PRO A 226 -13.96 9.67 0.78
C PRO A 226 -15.17 9.97 -0.12
N GLU A 227 -15.16 9.47 -1.35
CA GLU A 227 -16.25 9.63 -2.31
C GLU A 227 -17.54 8.94 -1.83
N SER A 228 -17.40 7.69 -1.36
CA SER A 228 -18.53 6.94 -0.82
C SER A 228 -19.07 7.55 0.47
N CYS A 229 -18.19 8.01 1.35
CA CYS A 229 -18.57 8.76 2.56
C CYS A 229 -19.32 10.06 2.20
N SER A 230 -18.81 10.81 1.22
CA SER A 230 -19.44 12.01 0.69
C SER A 230 -20.85 11.72 0.15
N SER A 231 -21.00 10.66 -0.64
CA SER A 231 -22.29 10.24 -1.20
C SER A 231 -23.30 9.87 -0.13
N ILE A 232 -22.88 9.17 0.92
CA ILE A 232 -23.76 8.75 2.02
C ILE A 232 -24.21 9.96 2.87
N LEU A 233 -23.26 10.80 3.28
CA LEU A 233 -23.53 11.88 4.23
C LEU A 233 -24.13 13.13 3.56
N TRP A 234 -23.67 13.48 2.37
CA TRP A 234 -24.07 14.74 1.70
C TRP A 234 -24.79 14.53 0.36
N LYS A 235 -25.02 13.28 -0.08
CA LYS A 235 -25.69 12.94 -1.34
C LYS A 235 -25.01 13.52 -2.59
N SER A 236 -23.71 13.86 -2.49
CA SER A 236 -22.89 14.41 -3.58
C SER A 236 -21.41 14.03 -3.42
N TRP A 237 -20.69 13.90 -4.51
CA TRP A 237 -19.24 13.68 -4.53
C TRP A 237 -18.43 14.97 -4.33
N GLU A 238 -19.07 16.12 -4.39
CA GLU A 238 -18.41 17.43 -4.23
C GLU A 238 -17.74 17.60 -2.85
N TYR A 239 -18.22 16.89 -1.83
CA TYR A 239 -17.70 16.97 -0.47
C TYR A 239 -16.62 15.92 -0.15
N LYS A 240 -16.03 15.25 -1.18
CA LYS A 240 -15.01 14.22 -0.99
C LYS A 240 -13.76 14.69 -0.24
N GLU A 241 -13.33 15.92 -0.46
CA GLU A 241 -12.20 16.52 0.27
C GLU A 241 -12.53 16.71 1.76
N LYS A 242 -13.72 17.25 2.06
CA LYS A 242 -14.23 17.36 3.43
C LYS A 242 -14.37 15.98 4.09
N ALA A 243 -14.84 14.99 3.34
CA ALA A 243 -14.93 13.61 3.82
C ALA A 243 -13.53 13.04 4.13
N ALA A 244 -12.54 13.26 3.27
CA ALA A 244 -11.17 12.81 3.52
C ALA A 244 -10.59 13.38 4.83
N GLU A 245 -10.78 14.67 5.06
CA GLU A 245 -10.34 15.33 6.30
C GLU A 245 -11.09 14.79 7.54
N ALA A 246 -12.40 14.55 7.43
CA ALA A 246 -13.22 14.06 8.53
C ALA A 246 -12.92 12.61 8.90
N LEU A 247 -12.59 11.75 7.91
CA LEU A 247 -12.29 10.33 8.08
C LEU A 247 -10.96 10.08 8.81
N LYS A 248 -10.07 11.07 8.89
CA LYS A 248 -8.75 10.91 9.53
C LYS A 248 -7.98 9.69 9.02
N LEU A 249 -7.89 9.57 7.69
CA LEU A 249 -7.45 8.37 6.99
C LEU A 249 -5.96 8.36 6.58
N THR A 250 -5.22 9.44 6.86
CA THR A 250 -3.81 9.55 6.47
C THR A 250 -2.90 8.70 7.35
N SER A 251 -1.69 8.43 6.87
CA SER A 251 -0.68 7.70 7.65
C SER A 251 -0.38 8.35 9.00
N ALA A 252 -0.34 9.69 9.03
CA ALA A 252 -0.14 10.45 10.26
C ALA A 252 -1.32 10.29 11.25
N ASP A 253 -2.56 10.32 10.74
CA ASP A 253 -3.76 10.08 11.56
C ASP A 253 -3.77 8.65 12.12
N MET A 254 -3.49 7.65 11.27
CA MET A 254 -3.45 6.24 11.68
C MET A 254 -2.37 5.98 12.74
N LYS A 255 -1.18 6.58 12.58
CA LYS A 255 -0.11 6.48 13.57
C LYS A 255 -0.50 7.13 14.89
N LYS A 256 -1.11 8.33 14.84
CA LYS A 256 -1.59 9.05 16.02
C LYS A 256 -2.63 8.27 16.82
N GLN A 257 -3.47 7.50 16.11
CA GLN A 257 -4.52 6.67 16.72
C GLN A 257 -4.02 5.26 17.10
N ASN A 258 -2.72 4.96 16.94
CA ASN A 258 -2.11 3.65 17.18
C ASN A 258 -2.73 2.50 16.36
N LEU A 259 -3.28 2.81 15.18
CA LEU A 259 -3.83 1.83 14.24
C LEU A 259 -2.76 1.25 13.31
N VAL A 260 -1.63 1.97 13.14
CA VAL A 260 -0.44 1.48 12.45
C VAL A 260 0.79 1.65 13.33
N ASP A 261 1.74 0.72 13.20
CA ASP A 261 2.92 0.67 14.06
C ASP A 261 4.01 1.64 13.60
N ASP A 262 4.18 1.86 12.29
CA ASP A 262 5.14 2.82 11.78
C ASP A 262 4.75 3.37 10.39
N ILE A 263 5.33 4.52 10.04
CA ILE A 263 5.15 5.17 8.74
C ILE A 263 6.44 4.98 7.95
N ILE A 264 6.31 4.44 6.73
CA ILE A 264 7.41 4.32 5.77
C ILE A 264 7.49 5.63 4.99
N PRO A 265 8.55 6.42 5.14
CA PRO A 265 8.70 7.68 4.42
C PRO A 265 8.83 7.44 2.92
N GLU A 266 8.27 8.35 2.13
CA GLU A 266 8.40 8.35 0.68
C GLU A 266 9.43 9.39 0.21
N PRO A 267 10.07 9.17 -0.94
CA PRO A 267 10.91 10.18 -1.56
C PRO A 267 10.14 11.47 -1.83
N LEU A 268 10.86 12.59 -1.91
CA LEU A 268 10.27 13.87 -2.31
C LEU A 268 9.70 13.75 -3.75
N GLY A 269 8.41 13.97 -3.89
CA GLY A 269 7.68 13.70 -5.13
C GLY A 269 6.86 12.40 -5.11
N GLY A 270 6.90 11.65 -3.99
CA GLY A 270 6.13 10.42 -3.80
C GLY A 270 6.80 9.16 -4.33
N ALA A 271 6.20 8.02 -4.03
CA ALA A 271 6.74 6.70 -4.36
C ALA A 271 6.89 6.42 -5.87
N HIS A 272 6.12 7.10 -6.69
CA HIS A 272 6.17 6.97 -8.15
C HIS A 272 7.31 7.77 -8.79
N TYR A 273 7.81 8.79 -8.09
CA TYR A 273 8.87 9.66 -8.59
C TYR A 273 10.25 8.99 -8.50
N ASP A 274 10.54 8.35 -7.36
CA ASP A 274 11.76 7.58 -7.16
C ASP A 274 11.42 6.20 -6.58
N LYS A 275 11.17 5.26 -7.49
CA LYS A 275 10.81 3.89 -7.16
C LYS A 275 11.95 3.13 -6.50
N GLU A 276 13.19 3.38 -6.88
CA GLU A 276 14.36 2.69 -6.34
C GLU A 276 14.53 3.00 -4.85
N THR A 277 14.53 4.28 -4.49
CA THR A 277 14.57 4.70 -3.08
C THR A 277 13.35 4.17 -2.33
N THR A 278 12.17 4.15 -2.96
CA THR A 278 10.94 3.60 -2.37
C THR A 278 11.11 2.12 -2.01
N PHE A 279 11.55 1.28 -2.94
CA PHE A 279 11.74 -0.15 -2.67
C PHE A 279 12.80 -0.40 -1.60
N LYS A 280 13.90 0.34 -1.64
CA LYS A 280 14.97 0.26 -0.63
C LYS A 280 14.44 0.60 0.77
N THR A 281 13.65 1.66 0.89
CA THR A 281 13.05 2.07 2.18
C THR A 281 12.04 1.04 2.67
N VAL A 282 11.14 0.55 1.81
CA VAL A 282 10.17 -0.50 2.15
C VAL A 282 10.90 -1.77 2.64
N LYS A 283 11.96 -2.19 1.93
CA LYS A 283 12.81 -3.34 2.33
C LYS A 283 13.38 -3.15 3.73
N GLN A 284 13.95 -1.98 4.02
CA GLN A 284 14.52 -1.67 5.33
C GLN A 284 13.48 -1.78 6.47
N TYR A 285 12.28 -1.26 6.25
CA TYR A 285 11.21 -1.31 7.25
C TYR A 285 10.68 -2.73 7.47
N ILE A 286 10.52 -3.52 6.40
CA ILE A 286 10.12 -4.94 6.51
C ILE A 286 11.19 -5.72 7.28
N MET A 287 12.47 -5.57 6.94
CA MET A 287 13.54 -6.29 7.61
C MET A 287 13.74 -5.86 9.06
N LYS A 288 13.56 -4.56 9.37
CA LYS A 288 13.52 -4.06 10.75
C LYS A 288 12.41 -4.74 11.55
N ALA A 289 11.18 -4.71 11.04
CA ALA A 289 10.03 -5.34 11.67
C ALA A 289 10.24 -6.85 11.87
N PHE A 290 10.77 -7.55 10.87
CA PHE A 290 11.11 -8.97 10.99
C PHE A 290 12.14 -9.24 12.10
N ASN A 291 13.21 -8.45 12.16
CA ASN A 291 14.25 -8.61 13.16
C ASN A 291 13.76 -8.37 14.59
N GLU A 292 12.74 -7.53 14.80
CA GLU A 292 12.08 -7.33 16.08
C GLU A 292 11.23 -8.53 16.52
N LEU A 293 10.75 -9.34 15.57
CA LEU A 293 9.76 -10.39 15.81
C LEU A 293 10.37 -11.80 15.78
N LYS A 294 11.46 -12.01 15.04
CA LYS A 294 11.99 -13.35 14.71
C LYS A 294 12.41 -14.20 15.90
N ASP A 295 12.80 -13.56 17.01
CA ASP A 295 13.33 -14.23 18.20
C ASP A 295 12.25 -14.38 19.30
N LEU A 296 11.01 -13.93 19.05
CA LEU A 296 9.88 -14.14 19.96
C LEU A 296 9.42 -15.59 19.93
N SER A 297 9.02 -16.10 21.11
CA SER A 297 8.31 -17.39 21.17
C SER A 297 6.98 -17.31 20.43
N THR A 298 6.47 -18.44 19.97
CA THR A 298 5.16 -18.51 19.31
C THR A 298 4.04 -17.98 20.21
N GLU A 299 4.09 -18.31 21.49
CA GLU A 299 3.13 -17.89 22.51
C GLU A 299 3.16 -16.37 22.69
N ASP A 300 4.35 -15.78 22.83
CA ASP A 300 4.52 -14.33 23.01
C ASP A 300 4.10 -13.58 21.75
N LEU A 301 4.44 -14.09 20.56
CA LEU A 301 4.07 -13.48 19.27
C LEU A 301 2.55 -13.38 19.13
N VAL A 302 1.83 -14.47 19.38
CA VAL A 302 0.35 -14.49 19.29
C VAL A 302 -0.28 -13.64 20.39
N ALA A 303 0.22 -13.73 21.62
CA ALA A 303 -0.28 -12.95 22.76
C ALA A 303 -0.12 -11.44 22.52
N GLN A 304 1.05 -10.98 22.07
CA GLN A 304 1.32 -9.58 21.76
C GLN A 304 0.43 -9.07 20.61
N ARG A 305 0.20 -9.89 19.57
CA ARG A 305 -0.70 -9.56 18.48
C ARG A 305 -2.13 -9.36 18.97
N MET A 306 -2.66 -10.29 19.77
CA MET A 306 -4.01 -10.20 20.33
C MET A 306 -4.15 -8.99 21.26
N ASP A 307 -3.19 -8.76 22.16
CA ASP A 307 -3.16 -7.62 23.07
C ASP A 307 -3.15 -6.29 22.32
N LYS A 308 -2.36 -6.17 21.23
CA LYS A 308 -2.34 -5.00 20.38
C LYS A 308 -3.73 -4.64 19.84
N TYR A 309 -4.44 -5.59 19.24
CA TYR A 309 -5.77 -5.34 18.67
C TYR A 309 -6.84 -5.13 19.74
N SER A 310 -6.73 -5.75 20.91
CA SER A 310 -7.66 -5.55 22.02
C SER A 310 -7.58 -4.14 22.64
N LYS A 311 -6.45 -3.46 22.47
CA LYS A 311 -6.22 -2.09 22.96
C LYS A 311 -6.55 -1.00 21.96
N MET A 312 -6.98 -1.36 20.74
CA MET A 312 -7.36 -0.38 19.74
C MET A 312 -8.70 0.25 20.06
N GLY A 313 -8.77 1.56 19.94
CA GLY A 313 -9.97 2.36 20.18
C GLY A 313 -10.02 2.99 21.57
N GLU A 314 -10.80 4.07 21.67
CA GLU A 314 -11.09 4.77 22.91
C GLU A 314 -12.58 4.64 23.21
N TYR A 315 -12.92 4.30 24.44
CA TYR A 315 -14.29 4.32 24.93
C TYR A 315 -14.37 5.07 26.25
N LYS A 316 -15.51 5.67 26.51
CA LYS A 316 -15.84 6.27 27.81
C LYS A 316 -16.94 5.41 28.45
N GLU A 317 -16.70 4.99 29.68
CA GLU A 317 -17.74 4.41 30.53
C GLU A 317 -18.76 5.47 30.97
#